data_092dc68a97f7e5cfcd52e46a5b5cfbd6
#
_entry.id   092dc68a97f7e5cfcd52e46a5b5cfbd6
#
_cell.length_a   1.000
_cell.length_b   1.000
_cell.length_c   1.000
_cell.angle_alpha   90.00
_cell.angle_beta   90.00
_cell.angle_gamma   90.00
#
_symmetry.space_group_name_H-M   'P 1'
#
loop_
_entity.id
_entity.type
_entity.pdbx_description
1 polymer ?
#
loop_
_entity_poly.entity_id
_entity_poly.type
_entity_poly.pdbx_seq_one_letter_code
_entity_poly.pdbx_strand_id
1 'polypeptide(L)'
;MKLKVPVNSLNSANRQINAGAQEIYVAYSSGVFENFSFSGRGKDTYGKVRTEVEYSEFKELVDLAHKENVIVELAANSRYMMDNYDGSNELQKEYIKYIEKGIEAGADRIIVADIGNLTLVKKYFPQIPIVSSVYLGAFNEYTIKMLEELGVCRVVLDHCMTMNDIETLVKKSNVEIEVFGHLGCSFIHYTCGLHHSGVKSMCIGLPCLAKYQVCGKNEKIDILNTMENCSICALPQLSKIGVSSIKIVGRELNLDFSVMLTNVYSTALSLVAQNKSIKEIHQILNEEFDFEWWKNSYCQKNECKYRYPQFYI
;
A
#
# COMPACT_ATOMS: atom_id res chain seq x y z
N MET A 1 -12.53 11.18 -0.19
CA MET A 1 -11.27 10.40 -0.23
C MET A 1 -11.24 9.48 0.99
N LYS A 2 -11.13 8.15 0.79
CA LYS A 2 -11.15 7.15 1.87
C LYS A 2 -9.75 6.92 2.42
N LEU A 3 -9.66 6.50 3.70
CA LEU A 3 -8.40 6.11 4.33
C LEU A 3 -8.27 4.59 4.33
N LYS A 4 -7.25 4.08 3.62
CA LYS A 4 -6.90 2.66 3.56
C LYS A 4 -5.67 2.37 4.43
N VAL A 5 -5.78 1.35 5.28
CA VAL A 5 -4.71 1.00 6.21
C VAL A 5 -4.38 -0.50 6.21
N PRO A 6 -3.15 -0.87 6.59
CA PRO A 6 -2.74 -2.26 6.70
C PRO A 6 -3.26 -2.89 7.99
N VAL A 7 -3.62 -4.18 7.91
CA VAL A 7 -3.89 -4.99 9.11
C VAL A 7 -3.23 -6.37 8.98
N ASN A 8 -2.84 -6.95 10.13
CA ASN A 8 -2.15 -8.24 10.21
C ASN A 8 -2.65 -9.12 11.37
N SER A 9 -3.75 -8.74 12.00
CA SER A 9 -4.44 -9.49 13.05
C SER A 9 -5.84 -8.92 13.28
N LEU A 10 -6.72 -9.68 13.92
CA LEU A 10 -8.03 -9.22 14.35
C LEU A 10 -7.93 -8.01 15.30
N ASN A 11 -6.96 -8.04 16.22
CA ASN A 11 -6.69 -6.90 17.11
C ASN A 11 -6.26 -5.65 16.33
N SER A 12 -5.38 -5.80 15.32
CA SER A 12 -4.98 -4.65 14.49
C SER A 12 -6.16 -4.11 13.68
N ALA A 13 -7.02 -4.97 13.13
CA ALA A 13 -8.22 -4.55 12.42
C ALA A 13 -9.15 -3.74 13.32
N ASN A 14 -9.48 -4.25 14.50
CA ASN A 14 -10.34 -3.55 15.46
C ASN A 14 -9.78 -2.17 15.83
N ARG A 15 -8.50 -2.08 16.16
CA ARG A 15 -7.85 -0.81 16.53
C ARG A 15 -7.76 0.18 15.37
N GLN A 16 -7.49 -0.30 14.15
CA GLN A 16 -7.42 0.54 12.95
C GLN A 16 -8.80 1.08 12.54
N ILE A 17 -9.83 0.26 12.63
CA ILE A 17 -11.22 0.66 12.38
C ILE A 17 -11.65 1.72 13.39
N ASN A 18 -11.39 1.51 14.67
CA ASN A 18 -11.69 2.49 15.72
C ASN A 18 -10.90 3.81 15.56
N ALA A 19 -9.74 3.77 14.91
CA ALA A 19 -8.94 4.94 14.56
C ALA A 19 -9.44 5.67 13.30
N GLY A 20 -10.51 5.19 12.65
CA GLY A 20 -11.15 5.82 11.50
C GLY A 20 -10.73 5.27 10.14
N ALA A 21 -10.17 4.07 10.06
CA ALA A 21 -9.97 3.38 8.79
C ALA A 21 -11.31 3.11 8.10
N GLN A 22 -11.40 3.40 6.80
CA GLN A 22 -12.59 3.15 5.98
C GLN A 22 -12.38 1.98 5.01
N GLU A 23 -11.14 1.63 4.78
CA GLU A 23 -10.71 0.48 3.98
C GLU A 23 -9.51 -0.18 4.67
N ILE A 24 -9.49 -1.49 4.70
CA ILE A 24 -8.36 -2.26 5.22
C ILE A 24 -7.84 -3.20 4.14
N TYR A 25 -6.53 -3.45 4.13
CA TYR A 25 -5.96 -4.48 3.28
C TYR A 25 -5.17 -5.51 4.09
N VAL A 26 -5.37 -6.77 3.75
CA VAL A 26 -4.89 -7.91 4.52
C VAL A 26 -4.55 -9.07 3.58
N ALA A 27 -3.72 -9.99 4.03
CA ALA A 27 -3.52 -11.30 3.42
C ALA A 27 -3.68 -12.39 4.49
N TYR A 28 -4.08 -13.57 4.08
CA TYR A 28 -4.11 -14.72 4.98
C TYR A 28 -3.13 -15.80 4.55
N SER A 29 -2.75 -16.64 5.50
CA SER A 29 -1.83 -17.76 5.33
C SER A 29 -2.50 -18.88 4.54
N SER A 30 -1.87 -19.38 3.50
CA SER A 30 -2.43 -20.40 2.61
C SER A 30 -1.42 -21.50 2.23
N GLY A 31 -0.45 -21.78 3.08
CA GLY A 31 0.52 -22.84 2.86
C GLY A 31 1.42 -22.59 1.65
N VAL A 32 1.10 -23.17 0.49
CA VAL A 32 1.95 -23.06 -0.71
C VAL A 32 2.06 -21.62 -1.21
N PHE A 33 0.95 -20.87 -1.22
CA PHE A 33 0.94 -19.48 -1.74
C PHE A 33 1.81 -18.53 -0.91
N GLU A 34 2.00 -18.77 0.38
CA GLU A 34 2.85 -17.95 1.25
C GLU A 34 4.29 -17.82 0.72
N ASN A 35 4.80 -18.84 0.07
CA ASN A 35 6.16 -18.87 -0.44
C ASN A 35 6.33 -17.99 -1.70
N PHE A 36 5.24 -17.63 -2.38
CA PHE A 36 5.23 -16.87 -3.63
C PHE A 36 4.51 -15.53 -3.50
N SER A 37 3.92 -15.25 -2.34
CA SER A 37 3.17 -14.03 -2.07
C SER A 37 4.09 -12.85 -1.78
N PHE A 38 3.83 -11.73 -2.45
CA PHE A 38 4.32 -10.40 -2.08
C PHE A 38 3.28 -9.60 -1.30
N SER A 39 2.33 -10.29 -0.70
CA SER A 39 1.22 -9.67 0.04
C SER A 39 1.67 -8.90 1.27
N GLY A 40 2.83 -9.15 1.72
CA GLY A 40 3.59 -8.48 2.74
C GLY A 40 4.99 -9.01 2.66
N ARG A 41 5.90 -8.39 3.32
CA ARG A 41 7.24 -8.93 3.45
C ARG A 41 7.12 -10.16 4.33
N GLY A 42 7.23 -11.35 3.72
CA GLY A 42 7.09 -12.62 4.44
C GLY A 42 8.04 -12.72 5.63
N LYS A 43 7.86 -13.73 6.47
CA LYS A 43 8.64 -13.98 7.69
C LYS A 43 10.14 -13.75 7.57
N ASP A 44 10.68 -13.92 6.35
CA ASP A 44 12.11 -13.93 6.10
C ASP A 44 12.71 -12.54 5.83
N THR A 45 11.89 -11.51 5.57
CA THR A 45 12.41 -10.17 5.27
C THR A 45 12.88 -9.43 6.52
N TYR A 46 12.23 -9.66 7.67
CA TYR A 46 12.58 -9.05 8.96
C TYR A 46 12.62 -10.04 10.11
N GLY A 47 12.49 -11.32 9.83
CA GLY A 47 12.72 -12.41 10.79
C GLY A 47 11.73 -12.55 11.95
N LYS A 48 10.72 -11.69 12.11
CA LYS A 48 9.93 -11.68 13.35
C LYS A 48 8.44 -11.31 13.22
N VAL A 49 7.96 -10.76 12.13
CA VAL A 49 6.57 -10.27 12.07
C VAL A 49 5.80 -11.03 11.01
N ARG A 50 4.77 -11.77 11.42
CA ARG A 50 3.74 -12.28 10.51
C ARG A 50 2.98 -11.09 9.94
N THR A 51 2.84 -11.04 8.64
CA THR A 51 2.03 -10.05 7.93
C THR A 51 0.73 -10.61 7.37
N GLU A 52 0.57 -11.92 7.45
CA GLU A 52 -0.64 -12.67 7.12
C GLU A 52 -1.33 -13.17 8.39
N VAL A 53 -2.66 -13.21 8.35
CA VAL A 53 -3.50 -13.81 9.40
C VAL A 53 -3.81 -15.28 9.07
N GLU A 54 -4.18 -16.07 10.05
CA GLU A 54 -4.75 -17.39 9.79
C GLU A 54 -6.12 -17.26 9.09
N TYR A 55 -6.51 -18.24 8.28
CA TYR A 55 -7.77 -18.14 7.51
C TYR A 55 -9.02 -18.01 8.39
N SER A 56 -9.05 -18.63 9.55
CA SER A 56 -10.14 -18.46 10.52
C SER A 56 -10.22 -17.03 11.05
N GLU A 57 -9.07 -16.45 11.40
CA GLU A 57 -8.96 -15.07 11.84
C GLU A 57 -9.33 -14.09 10.72
N PHE A 58 -9.02 -14.42 9.46
CA PHE A 58 -9.40 -13.61 8.30
C PHE A 58 -10.94 -13.48 8.19
N LYS A 59 -11.69 -14.57 8.41
CA LYS A 59 -13.15 -14.52 8.42
C LYS A 59 -13.70 -13.62 9.52
N GLU A 60 -13.19 -13.79 10.75
CA GLU A 60 -13.60 -12.95 11.89
C GLU A 60 -13.30 -11.47 11.65
N LEU A 61 -12.17 -11.20 11.00
CA LEU A 61 -11.75 -9.85 10.62
C LEU A 61 -12.67 -9.24 9.57
N VAL A 62 -13.08 -10.01 8.55
CA VAL A 62 -14.06 -9.56 7.53
C VAL A 62 -15.41 -9.27 8.20
N ASP A 63 -15.91 -10.15 9.06
CA ASP A 63 -17.16 -9.95 9.78
C ASP A 63 -17.11 -8.69 10.66
N LEU A 64 -15.99 -8.44 11.34
CA LEU A 64 -15.78 -7.22 12.12
C LEU A 64 -15.80 -5.97 11.23
N ALA A 65 -15.07 -5.98 10.14
CA ALA A 65 -15.00 -4.85 9.22
C ALA A 65 -16.36 -4.50 8.61
N HIS A 66 -17.11 -5.51 8.19
CA HIS A 66 -18.46 -5.32 7.61
C HIS A 66 -19.47 -4.76 8.61
N LYS A 67 -19.40 -5.14 9.90
CA LYS A 67 -20.25 -4.55 10.94
C LYS A 67 -20.03 -3.04 11.09
N GLU A 68 -18.82 -2.59 10.81
CA GLU A 68 -18.42 -1.17 10.88
C GLU A 68 -18.45 -0.47 9.50
N ASN A 69 -19.00 -1.14 8.46
CA ASN A 69 -19.06 -0.64 7.07
C ASN A 69 -17.67 -0.34 6.47
N VAL A 70 -16.64 -1.08 6.85
CA VAL A 70 -15.27 -0.98 6.34
C VAL A 70 -15.03 -1.99 5.25
N ILE A 71 -14.45 -1.54 4.13
CA ILE A 71 -14.12 -2.38 2.97
C ILE A 71 -12.89 -3.22 3.26
N VAL A 72 -12.93 -4.50 2.92
CA VAL A 72 -11.83 -5.44 3.07
C VAL A 72 -11.24 -5.79 1.71
N GLU A 73 -9.97 -5.45 1.49
CA GLU A 73 -9.23 -5.80 0.30
C GLU A 73 -8.24 -6.95 0.57
N LEU A 74 -8.41 -8.05 -0.12
CA LEU A 74 -7.48 -9.19 -0.04
C LEU A 74 -6.25 -8.91 -0.90
N ALA A 75 -5.07 -8.89 -0.27
CA ALA A 75 -3.82 -8.77 -1.00
C ALA A 75 -3.40 -10.11 -1.61
N ALA A 76 -3.58 -10.26 -2.90
CA ALA A 76 -3.20 -11.44 -3.69
C ALA A 76 -1.98 -11.14 -4.59
N ASN A 77 -1.01 -10.42 -4.06
CA ASN A 77 0.18 -10.02 -4.80
C ASN A 77 1.12 -11.21 -4.97
N SER A 78 1.25 -11.70 -6.18
CA SER A 78 2.29 -12.63 -6.61
C SER A 78 2.80 -12.23 -7.97
N ARG A 79 4.11 -12.35 -8.17
CA ARG A 79 4.76 -12.13 -9.48
C ARG A 79 5.18 -13.43 -10.12
N TYR A 80 5.31 -14.50 -9.32
CA TYR A 80 5.83 -15.78 -9.75
C TYR A 80 4.71 -16.80 -9.74
N MET A 81 4.23 -17.12 -10.93
CA MET A 81 3.26 -18.19 -11.17
C MET A 81 3.84 -19.20 -12.15
N MET A 82 5.17 -19.31 -12.19
CA MET A 82 5.83 -20.32 -13.01
C MET A 82 5.71 -21.66 -12.29
N ASP A 83 4.92 -22.52 -12.90
CA ASP A 83 4.85 -23.91 -12.52
C ASP A 83 6.20 -24.59 -12.75
N ASN A 84 6.42 -25.66 -12.03
CA ASN A 84 7.54 -26.55 -12.27
C ASN A 84 7.62 -26.93 -13.75
N TYR A 85 8.78 -27.29 -14.23
CA TYR A 85 9.05 -27.70 -15.61
C TYR A 85 8.16 -28.84 -16.13
N ASP A 86 7.32 -29.43 -15.28
CA ASP A 86 6.40 -30.50 -15.60
C ASP A 86 5.04 -30.07 -16.15
N GLY A 87 4.77 -28.74 -16.20
CA GLY A 87 3.50 -28.18 -16.70
C GLY A 87 2.28 -28.47 -15.83
N SER A 88 2.47 -28.75 -14.54
CA SER A 88 1.39 -29.17 -13.61
C SER A 88 0.36 -28.07 -13.31
N ASN A 89 0.66 -26.81 -13.53
CA ASN A 89 -0.17 -25.63 -13.21
C ASN A 89 -0.64 -25.58 -11.73
N GLU A 90 0.13 -26.17 -10.83
CA GLU A 90 -0.24 -26.28 -9.42
C GLU A 90 -0.27 -24.91 -8.72
N LEU A 91 0.70 -24.04 -9.01
CA LEU A 91 0.74 -22.70 -8.43
C LEU A 91 -0.45 -21.85 -8.88
N GLN A 92 -0.88 -21.98 -10.14
CA GLN A 92 -2.08 -21.31 -10.61
C GLN A 92 -3.32 -21.81 -9.89
N LYS A 93 -3.46 -23.12 -9.69
CA LYS A 93 -4.59 -23.70 -8.97
C LYS A 93 -4.63 -23.21 -7.52
N GLU A 94 -3.50 -23.21 -6.82
CA GLU A 94 -3.41 -22.72 -5.45
C GLU A 94 -3.69 -21.19 -5.36
N TYR A 95 -3.26 -20.41 -6.35
CA TYR A 95 -3.58 -18.99 -6.43
C TYR A 95 -5.09 -18.75 -6.59
N ILE A 96 -5.74 -19.47 -7.50
CA ILE A 96 -7.18 -19.38 -7.72
C ILE A 96 -7.93 -19.80 -6.45
N LYS A 97 -7.54 -20.91 -5.82
CA LYS A 97 -8.11 -21.38 -4.56
C LYS A 97 -7.93 -20.38 -3.41
N TYR A 98 -6.78 -19.71 -3.35
CA TYR A 98 -6.54 -18.62 -2.40
C TYR A 98 -7.56 -17.49 -2.57
N ILE A 99 -7.78 -17.06 -3.80
CA ILE A 99 -8.75 -15.99 -4.11
C ILE A 99 -10.17 -16.44 -3.85
N GLU A 100 -10.54 -17.65 -4.30
CA GLU A 100 -11.87 -18.24 -4.07
C GLU A 100 -12.23 -18.24 -2.59
N LYS A 101 -11.35 -18.77 -1.74
CA LYS A 101 -11.55 -18.77 -0.29
C LYS A 101 -11.64 -17.37 0.30
N GLY A 102 -10.86 -16.41 -0.22
CA GLY A 102 -10.95 -15.02 0.20
C GLY A 102 -12.30 -14.38 -0.13
N ILE A 103 -12.84 -14.67 -1.32
CA ILE A 103 -14.17 -14.24 -1.76
C ILE A 103 -15.26 -14.90 -0.89
N GLU A 104 -15.17 -16.22 -0.66
CA GLU A 104 -16.07 -16.96 0.22
C GLU A 104 -16.09 -16.42 1.66
N ALA A 105 -14.95 -15.92 2.13
CA ALA A 105 -14.85 -15.28 3.43
C ALA A 105 -15.39 -13.84 3.46
N GLY A 106 -15.77 -13.27 2.30
CA GLY A 106 -16.35 -11.95 2.18
C GLY A 106 -15.40 -10.83 1.80
N ALA A 107 -14.21 -11.11 1.23
CA ALA A 107 -13.35 -10.05 0.69
C ALA A 107 -14.09 -9.25 -0.37
N ASP A 108 -14.11 -7.92 -0.24
CA ASP A 108 -14.84 -7.02 -1.14
C ASP A 108 -14.08 -6.76 -2.45
N ARG A 109 -12.74 -6.77 -2.39
CA ARG A 109 -11.86 -6.50 -3.53
C ARG A 109 -10.60 -7.33 -3.46
N ILE A 110 -9.99 -7.60 -4.61
CA ILE A 110 -8.72 -8.33 -4.71
C ILE A 110 -7.64 -7.41 -5.25
N ILE A 111 -6.51 -7.30 -4.54
CA ILE A 111 -5.33 -6.55 -5.00
C ILE A 111 -4.42 -7.48 -5.77
N VAL A 112 -4.12 -7.17 -7.03
CA VAL A 112 -3.34 -8.01 -7.94
C VAL A 112 -2.10 -7.26 -8.44
N ALA A 113 -0.96 -7.95 -8.48
CA ALA A 113 0.37 -7.36 -8.75
C ALA A 113 0.94 -7.66 -10.14
N ASP A 114 0.23 -8.43 -10.96
CA ASP A 114 0.71 -8.89 -12.27
C ASP A 114 -0.44 -8.97 -13.28
N ILE A 115 -0.18 -8.64 -14.56
CA ILE A 115 -1.19 -8.61 -15.62
C ILE A 115 -1.72 -10.02 -15.94
N GLY A 116 -0.84 -11.01 -15.94
CA GLY A 116 -1.25 -12.41 -16.18
C GLY A 116 -2.17 -12.90 -15.07
N ASN A 117 -1.83 -12.62 -13.83
CA ASN A 117 -2.66 -12.94 -12.66
C ASN A 117 -3.98 -12.16 -12.69
N LEU A 118 -3.98 -10.90 -13.10
CA LEU A 118 -5.20 -10.11 -13.28
C LEU A 118 -6.13 -10.77 -14.30
N THR A 119 -5.60 -11.15 -15.47
CA THR A 119 -6.35 -11.85 -16.51
C THR A 119 -6.91 -13.18 -15.98
N LEU A 120 -6.11 -13.91 -15.21
CA LEU A 120 -6.53 -15.17 -14.60
C LEU A 120 -7.67 -14.96 -13.60
N VAL A 121 -7.57 -13.97 -12.71
CA VAL A 121 -8.62 -13.63 -11.75
C VAL A 121 -9.91 -13.25 -12.46
N LYS A 122 -9.84 -12.40 -13.49
CA LYS A 122 -11.02 -12.02 -14.27
C LYS A 122 -11.67 -13.20 -15.00
N LYS A 123 -10.88 -14.16 -15.43
CA LYS A 123 -11.39 -15.38 -16.07
C LYS A 123 -12.21 -16.24 -15.10
N TYR A 124 -11.76 -16.41 -13.87
CA TYR A 124 -12.41 -17.28 -12.88
C TYR A 124 -13.47 -16.55 -12.04
N PHE A 125 -13.24 -15.26 -11.76
CA PHE A 125 -14.08 -14.44 -10.90
C PHE A 125 -14.44 -13.11 -11.59
N PRO A 126 -15.20 -13.13 -12.69
CA PRO A 126 -15.45 -11.95 -13.53
C PRO A 126 -16.12 -10.79 -12.78
N GLN A 127 -16.87 -11.08 -11.72
CA GLN A 127 -17.64 -10.09 -10.97
C GLN A 127 -16.86 -9.44 -9.82
N ILE A 128 -15.75 -10.03 -9.38
CA ILE A 128 -15.01 -9.47 -8.23
C ILE A 128 -14.29 -8.16 -8.63
N PRO A 129 -14.44 -7.09 -7.86
CA PRO A 129 -13.70 -5.86 -8.10
C PRO A 129 -12.19 -6.08 -7.89
N ILE A 130 -11.38 -5.66 -8.87
CA ILE A 130 -9.92 -5.79 -8.82
C ILE A 130 -9.29 -4.42 -8.62
N VAL A 131 -8.35 -4.35 -7.67
CA VAL A 131 -7.47 -3.21 -7.45
C VAL A 131 -6.09 -3.55 -8.03
N SER A 132 -5.57 -2.72 -8.94
CA SER A 132 -4.21 -2.90 -9.42
C SER A 132 -3.21 -2.51 -8.33
N SER A 133 -2.29 -3.40 -8.01
CA SER A 133 -1.19 -3.07 -7.10
C SER A 133 -0.23 -2.06 -7.74
N VAL A 134 0.48 -1.30 -6.92
CA VAL A 134 1.60 -0.45 -7.35
C VAL A 134 2.63 -1.21 -8.19
N TYR A 135 2.76 -2.51 -8.00
CA TYR A 135 3.65 -3.37 -8.79
C TYR A 135 3.29 -3.47 -10.28
N LEU A 136 2.11 -3.05 -10.68
CA LEU A 136 1.73 -2.98 -12.10
C LEU A 136 2.28 -1.74 -12.82
N GLY A 137 2.86 -0.79 -12.08
CA GLY A 137 3.60 0.34 -12.65
C GLY A 137 2.74 1.28 -13.48
N ALA A 138 1.66 1.80 -12.90
CA ALA A 138 0.78 2.76 -13.56
C ALA A 138 1.39 4.17 -13.51
N PHE A 139 2.18 4.54 -14.53
CA PHE A 139 2.89 5.81 -14.63
C PHE A 139 2.25 6.80 -15.62
N ASN A 140 1.32 6.35 -16.44
CA ASN A 140 0.73 7.18 -17.48
C ASN A 140 -0.70 6.75 -17.82
N GLU A 141 -1.40 7.60 -18.57
CA GLU A 141 -2.80 7.39 -18.94
C GLU A 141 -3.04 6.11 -19.76
N TYR A 142 -2.09 5.71 -20.56
CA TYR A 142 -2.24 4.51 -21.41
C TYR A 142 -2.21 3.24 -20.59
N THR A 143 -1.35 3.17 -19.56
CA THR A 143 -1.35 2.05 -18.61
C THR A 143 -2.67 1.99 -17.83
N ILE A 144 -3.19 3.13 -17.37
CA ILE A 144 -4.46 3.18 -16.65
C ILE A 144 -5.59 2.72 -17.55
N LYS A 145 -5.65 3.21 -18.80
CA LYS A 145 -6.66 2.81 -19.78
C LYS A 145 -6.62 1.31 -20.07
N MET A 146 -5.43 0.75 -20.24
CA MET A 146 -5.26 -0.70 -20.42
C MET A 146 -5.78 -1.48 -19.20
N LEU A 147 -5.48 -1.04 -17.98
CA LEU A 147 -5.98 -1.67 -16.75
C LEU A 147 -7.50 -1.55 -16.62
N GLU A 148 -8.07 -0.42 -17.03
CA GLU A 148 -9.51 -0.20 -17.09
C GLU A 148 -10.17 -1.18 -18.09
N GLU A 149 -9.61 -1.32 -19.30
CA GLU A 149 -10.07 -2.29 -20.32
C GLU A 149 -10.00 -3.74 -19.83
N LEU A 150 -9.02 -4.05 -18.98
CA LEU A 150 -8.92 -5.35 -18.30
C LEU A 150 -9.89 -5.49 -17.10
N GLY A 151 -10.70 -4.49 -16.81
CA GLY A 151 -11.73 -4.52 -15.78
C GLY A 151 -11.26 -4.24 -14.36
N VAL A 152 -10.16 -3.51 -14.21
CA VAL A 152 -9.72 -2.99 -12.91
C VAL A 152 -10.68 -1.87 -12.47
N CYS A 153 -11.07 -1.87 -11.19
CA CYS A 153 -11.93 -0.83 -10.64
C CYS A 153 -11.16 0.30 -9.94
N ARG A 154 -9.93 0.02 -9.49
CA ARG A 154 -9.05 1.01 -8.84
C ARG A 154 -7.59 0.77 -9.23
N VAL A 155 -6.87 1.86 -9.50
CA VAL A 155 -5.44 1.85 -9.80
C VAL A 155 -4.66 2.51 -8.66
N VAL A 156 -3.68 1.78 -8.11
CA VAL A 156 -2.70 2.33 -7.15
C VAL A 156 -1.55 2.93 -7.92
N LEU A 157 -1.38 4.25 -7.82
CA LEU A 157 -0.27 4.94 -8.48
C LEU A 157 1.06 4.70 -7.76
N ASP A 158 2.16 4.88 -8.49
CA ASP A 158 3.50 4.76 -7.95
C ASP A 158 3.84 5.91 -6.99
N HIS A 159 4.80 5.67 -6.11
CA HIS A 159 5.29 6.68 -5.14
C HIS A 159 5.95 7.88 -5.79
N CYS A 160 6.49 7.73 -7.01
CA CYS A 160 7.22 8.79 -7.73
C CYS A 160 6.32 9.82 -8.44
N MET A 161 5.00 9.61 -8.44
CA MET A 161 4.07 10.50 -9.14
C MET A 161 4.03 11.88 -8.49
N THR A 162 4.12 12.91 -9.32
CA THR A 162 3.96 14.29 -8.86
C THR A 162 2.48 14.67 -8.74
N MET A 163 2.17 15.77 -8.05
CA MET A 163 0.79 16.27 -7.95
C MET A 163 0.17 16.52 -9.32
N ASN A 164 0.94 17.06 -10.27
CA ASN A 164 0.48 17.32 -11.63
C ASN A 164 0.17 16.03 -12.41
N ASP A 165 1.00 15.00 -12.22
CA ASP A 165 0.76 13.69 -12.83
C ASP A 165 -0.53 13.09 -12.29
N ILE A 166 -0.70 13.08 -10.95
CA ILE A 166 -1.90 12.57 -10.29
C ILE A 166 -3.15 13.30 -10.79
N GLU A 167 -3.12 14.64 -10.85
CA GLU A 167 -4.25 15.43 -11.36
C GLU A 167 -4.58 15.08 -12.81
N THR A 168 -3.56 14.93 -13.64
CA THR A 168 -3.74 14.54 -15.05
C THR A 168 -4.36 13.17 -15.19
N LEU A 169 -3.88 12.20 -14.41
CA LEU A 169 -4.35 10.82 -14.44
C LEU A 169 -5.78 10.69 -13.90
N VAL A 170 -6.11 11.38 -12.81
CA VAL A 170 -7.48 11.40 -12.27
C VAL A 170 -8.47 11.96 -13.30
N LYS A 171 -8.12 13.07 -13.99
CA LYS A 171 -8.99 13.66 -15.02
C LYS A 171 -9.22 12.77 -16.24
N LYS A 172 -8.28 11.88 -16.55
CA LYS A 172 -8.31 11.01 -17.75
C LYS A 172 -8.75 9.58 -17.45
N SER A 173 -9.04 9.26 -16.20
CA SER A 173 -9.40 7.92 -15.72
C SER A 173 -10.88 7.83 -15.43
N ASN A 174 -11.52 6.70 -15.77
CA ASN A 174 -12.88 6.35 -15.33
C ASN A 174 -12.88 5.38 -14.15
N VAL A 175 -11.70 4.96 -13.68
CA VAL A 175 -11.52 4.10 -12.50
C VAL A 175 -11.05 4.90 -11.29
N GLU A 176 -11.25 4.36 -10.11
CA GLU A 176 -10.77 4.96 -8.88
C GLU A 176 -9.25 5.08 -8.89
N ILE A 177 -8.72 6.20 -8.43
CA ILE A 177 -7.28 6.41 -8.24
C ILE A 177 -6.94 6.42 -6.75
N GLU A 178 -5.96 5.60 -6.39
CA GLU A 178 -5.41 5.49 -5.04
C GLU A 178 -3.96 5.96 -5.03
N VAL A 179 -3.58 6.73 -3.99
CA VAL A 179 -2.22 7.22 -3.81
C VAL A 179 -1.70 6.87 -2.41
N PHE A 180 -0.38 6.95 -2.21
CA PHE A 180 0.22 6.68 -0.91
C PHE A 180 0.12 7.90 0.01
N GLY A 181 -0.35 7.68 1.23
CA GLY A 181 -0.48 8.71 2.28
C GLY A 181 0.74 8.79 3.16
N HIS A 182 1.06 7.71 3.85
CA HIS A 182 2.16 7.67 4.79
C HIS A 182 3.04 6.46 4.55
N LEU A 183 4.30 6.65 4.91
CA LEU A 183 5.48 5.90 4.53
C LEU A 183 5.71 5.89 3.02
N GLY A 184 6.96 5.98 2.69
CA GLY A 184 7.46 5.91 1.33
C GLY A 184 8.03 4.55 1.01
N CYS A 185 8.39 4.40 -0.25
CA CYS A 185 9.27 3.35 -0.71
C CYS A 185 10.30 4.00 -1.62
N SER A 186 11.55 3.55 -1.55
CA SER A 186 12.54 3.94 -2.54
C SER A 186 12.07 3.50 -3.92
N PHE A 187 12.31 4.33 -4.95
CA PHE A 187 11.84 4.14 -6.33
C PHE A 187 12.45 2.92 -7.05
N ILE A 188 12.74 1.86 -6.32
CA ILE A 188 13.40 0.66 -6.85
C ILE A 188 12.38 -0.48 -7.02
N HIS A 189 11.11 -0.15 -7.27
CA HIS A 189 10.01 -1.13 -7.29
C HIS A 189 10.27 -2.35 -8.18
N TYR A 190 10.84 -2.16 -9.36
CA TYR A 190 11.12 -3.28 -10.26
C TYR A 190 12.30 -4.14 -9.82
N THR A 191 13.16 -3.62 -8.96
CA THR A 191 14.32 -4.34 -8.41
C THR A 191 14.06 -4.91 -7.02
N CYS A 192 12.95 -4.55 -6.36
CA CYS A 192 12.57 -5.11 -5.06
C CYS A 192 12.49 -6.64 -5.07
N GLY A 193 12.14 -7.25 -6.19
CA GLY A 193 12.18 -8.70 -6.37
C GLY A 193 13.56 -9.30 -6.09
N LEU A 194 14.64 -8.61 -6.48
CA LEU A 194 16.02 -9.04 -6.17
C LEU A 194 16.32 -8.93 -4.68
N HIS A 195 15.70 -7.97 -3.99
CA HIS A 195 15.93 -7.71 -2.58
C HIS A 195 15.05 -8.57 -1.67
N HIS A 196 13.91 -9.05 -2.16
CA HIS A 196 12.91 -9.79 -1.39
C HIS A 196 12.83 -11.28 -1.76
N SER A 197 13.40 -11.72 -2.87
CA SER A 197 13.39 -13.12 -3.28
C SER A 197 14.63 -13.86 -2.80
N GLY A 198 14.57 -14.39 -1.58
CA GLY A 198 15.41 -15.53 -1.20
C GLY A 198 16.92 -15.31 -1.10
N VAL A 199 17.41 -14.10 -1.13
CA VAL A 199 18.82 -13.87 -0.90
C VAL A 199 19.09 -14.03 0.59
N LYS A 200 19.86 -15.06 0.96
CA LYS A 200 20.40 -15.25 2.33
C LYS A 200 21.20 -14.05 2.87
N SER A 201 21.35 -13.01 2.06
CA SER A 201 22.04 -11.76 2.39
C SER A 201 21.19 -10.78 3.22
N MET A 202 20.05 -11.17 3.72
CA MET A 202 19.21 -10.36 4.60
C MET A 202 19.84 -10.06 5.97
N CYS A 203 21.01 -10.62 6.23
CA CYS A 203 21.82 -10.24 7.39
C CYS A 203 22.26 -8.78 7.39
N ILE A 204 22.23 -8.10 6.24
CA ILE A 204 22.65 -6.69 6.09
C ILE A 204 21.49 -5.69 6.00
N GLY A 205 20.24 -6.14 6.08
CA GLY A 205 19.03 -5.32 5.95
C GLY A 205 18.63 -5.03 4.51
N LEU A 206 17.65 -4.15 4.33
CA LEU A 206 17.18 -3.76 3.00
C LEU A 206 18.23 -2.88 2.31
N PRO A 207 18.68 -3.20 1.10
CA PRO A 207 19.67 -2.41 0.37
C PRO A 207 19.25 -0.94 0.18
N CYS A 208 17.94 -0.65 0.04
CA CYS A 208 17.43 0.70 -0.05
C CYS A 208 17.55 1.51 1.25
N LEU A 209 17.71 0.86 2.39
CA LEU A 209 17.96 1.49 3.70
C LEU A 209 19.43 1.38 4.13
N ALA A 210 20.28 0.74 3.33
CA ALA A 210 21.68 0.59 3.64
C ALA A 210 22.43 1.92 3.48
N LYS A 211 23.35 2.18 4.39
CA LYS A 211 24.23 3.34 4.31
C LYS A 211 25.49 3.00 3.53
N TYR A 212 25.75 3.76 2.48
CA TYR A 212 26.85 3.57 1.57
C TYR A 212 27.97 4.59 1.84
N GLN A 213 29.22 4.13 1.83
CA GLN A 213 30.38 5.02 1.88
C GLN A 213 30.78 5.39 0.46
N VAL A 214 30.70 6.68 0.14
CA VAL A 214 31.15 7.20 -1.16
C VAL A 214 32.66 7.45 -1.10
N CYS A 215 33.41 7.07 -2.16
CA CYS A 215 34.83 7.28 -2.25
C CYS A 215 35.20 8.74 -1.96
N GLY A 216 36.15 8.94 -1.04
CA GLY A 216 36.63 10.26 -0.63
C GLY A 216 35.78 11.01 0.41
N LYS A 217 34.65 10.44 0.88
CA LYS A 217 33.86 10.99 1.98
C LYS A 217 33.91 10.08 3.20
N ASN A 218 34.08 10.68 4.39
CA ASN A 218 34.06 9.92 5.65
C ASN A 218 32.67 9.59 6.13
N GLU A 219 31.61 10.21 5.55
CA GLU A 219 30.25 10.03 5.94
C GLU A 219 29.59 8.91 5.13
N LYS A 220 28.76 8.11 5.83
CA LYS A 220 27.88 7.13 5.19
C LYS A 220 26.57 7.82 4.82
N ILE A 221 26.17 7.71 3.57
CA ILE A 221 24.94 8.33 3.04
C ILE A 221 23.95 7.28 2.52
N ASP A 222 22.68 7.60 2.60
CA ASP A 222 21.55 6.76 2.19
C ASP A 222 21.22 7.02 0.71
N ILE A 223 22.12 6.65 -0.22
CA ILE A 223 21.99 6.99 -1.65
C ILE A 223 20.69 6.43 -2.26
N LEU A 224 20.27 5.26 -1.82
CA LEU A 224 19.09 4.58 -2.35
C LEU A 224 17.80 4.87 -1.57
N ASN A 225 17.91 5.63 -0.48
CA ASN A 225 16.75 6.00 0.32
C ASN A 225 16.16 7.32 -0.18
N THR A 226 15.24 7.21 -1.12
CA THR A 226 14.50 8.35 -1.69
C THR A 226 13.11 8.49 -1.11
N MET A 227 12.87 7.92 0.09
CA MET A 227 11.55 7.87 0.68
C MET A 227 11.03 9.26 1.05
N GLU A 228 9.87 9.60 0.52
CA GLU A 228 9.02 10.68 1.00
C GLU A 228 7.91 10.05 1.83
N ASN A 229 7.77 10.46 3.09
CA ASN A 229 6.95 9.73 4.04
C ASN A 229 5.60 10.37 4.34
N CYS A 230 5.44 11.68 4.24
CA CYS A 230 4.26 12.38 4.72
C CYS A 230 3.52 13.13 3.60
N SER A 231 2.18 12.95 3.51
CA SER A 231 1.32 13.65 2.54
C SER A 231 0.30 14.59 3.16
N ILE A 232 0.34 14.87 4.47
CA ILE A 232 -0.72 15.65 5.15
C ILE A 232 -0.98 16.98 4.47
N CYS A 233 0.06 17.73 4.09
CA CYS A 233 -0.09 19.02 3.40
C CYS A 233 -0.66 18.90 2.00
N ALA A 234 -0.62 17.72 1.39
CA ALA A 234 -1.16 17.46 0.05
C ALA A 234 -2.64 17.03 0.07
N LEU A 235 -3.17 16.62 1.23
CA LEU A 235 -4.52 16.06 1.34
C LEU A 235 -5.63 16.97 0.78
N PRO A 236 -5.65 18.29 1.01
CA PRO A 236 -6.68 19.17 0.46
C PRO A 236 -6.67 19.16 -1.07
N GLN A 237 -5.49 19.19 -1.69
CA GLN A 237 -5.38 19.17 -3.14
C GLN A 237 -5.71 17.80 -3.71
N LEU A 238 -5.23 16.71 -3.13
CA LEU A 238 -5.58 15.34 -3.52
C LEU A 238 -7.09 15.10 -3.45
N SER A 239 -7.74 15.60 -2.41
CA SER A 239 -9.20 15.53 -2.27
C SER A 239 -9.92 16.35 -3.35
N LYS A 240 -9.46 17.57 -3.61
CA LYS A 240 -10.04 18.47 -4.62
C LYS A 240 -9.97 17.92 -6.04
N ILE A 241 -8.87 17.27 -6.40
CA ILE A 241 -8.70 16.67 -7.73
C ILE A 241 -9.42 15.34 -7.91
N GLY A 242 -9.98 14.75 -6.84
CA GLY A 242 -10.81 13.56 -6.91
C GLY A 242 -10.09 12.23 -6.68
N VAL A 243 -8.95 12.22 -5.97
CA VAL A 243 -8.34 10.98 -5.51
C VAL A 243 -9.31 10.21 -4.62
N SER A 244 -9.53 8.94 -4.92
CA SER A 244 -10.57 8.13 -4.28
C SER A 244 -10.14 7.58 -2.93
N SER A 245 -8.86 7.19 -2.81
CA SER A 245 -8.32 6.58 -1.59
C SER A 245 -6.88 7.00 -1.33
N ILE A 246 -6.55 7.17 -0.05
CA ILE A 246 -5.18 7.38 0.41
C ILE A 246 -4.75 6.20 1.28
N LYS A 247 -3.59 5.64 0.96
CA LYS A 247 -3.09 4.40 1.57
C LYS A 247 -1.95 4.66 2.54
N ILE A 248 -2.09 4.17 3.76
CA ILE A 248 -0.98 3.99 4.69
C ILE A 248 -0.37 2.62 4.42
N VAL A 249 0.97 2.53 4.36
CA VAL A 249 1.69 1.27 4.23
C VAL A 249 2.36 0.89 5.54
N GLY A 250 2.80 -0.37 5.68
CA GLY A 250 3.55 -0.82 6.84
C GLY A 250 2.83 -1.84 7.71
N ARG A 251 2.47 -3.01 7.14
CA ARG A 251 1.93 -4.16 7.93
C ARG A 251 2.90 -4.69 8.97
N GLU A 252 4.17 -4.42 8.80
CA GLU A 252 5.28 -4.77 9.68
C GLU A 252 5.52 -3.77 10.82
N LEU A 253 4.84 -2.63 10.82
CA LEU A 253 5.01 -1.60 11.83
C LEU A 253 4.50 -2.05 13.21
N ASN A 254 5.06 -1.44 14.23
CA ASN A 254 4.48 -1.51 15.56
C ASN A 254 3.02 -1.03 15.51
N LEU A 255 2.12 -1.78 16.15
CA LEU A 255 0.67 -1.52 16.06
C LEU A 255 0.30 -0.15 16.62
N ASP A 256 0.89 0.28 17.75
CA ASP A 256 0.57 1.58 18.34
C ASP A 256 0.97 2.73 17.40
N PHE A 257 2.12 2.61 16.77
CA PHE A 257 2.57 3.56 15.76
C PHE A 257 1.65 3.58 14.54
N SER A 258 1.26 2.41 14.03
CA SER A 258 0.34 2.30 12.89
C SER A 258 -1.04 2.89 13.20
N VAL A 259 -1.56 2.67 14.40
CA VAL A 259 -2.82 3.24 14.88
C VAL A 259 -2.70 4.76 15.05
N MET A 260 -1.59 5.25 15.57
CA MET A 260 -1.33 6.70 15.66
C MET A 260 -1.32 7.36 14.27
N LEU A 261 -0.68 6.74 13.27
CA LEU A 261 -0.74 7.22 11.88
C LEU A 261 -2.18 7.29 11.37
N THR A 262 -2.98 6.26 11.62
CA THR A 262 -4.39 6.21 11.19
C THR A 262 -5.20 7.32 11.83
N ASN A 263 -5.06 7.55 13.13
CA ASN A 263 -5.73 8.66 13.83
C ASN A 263 -5.36 10.01 13.22
N VAL A 264 -4.08 10.29 13.02
CA VAL A 264 -3.61 11.56 12.44
C VAL A 264 -4.17 11.78 11.04
N TYR A 265 -4.15 10.74 10.17
CA TYR A 265 -4.67 10.85 8.81
C TYR A 265 -6.20 10.92 8.78
N SER A 266 -6.90 10.19 9.63
CA SER A 266 -8.36 10.22 9.74
C SER A 266 -8.82 11.61 10.19
N THR A 267 -8.20 12.19 11.24
CA THR A 267 -8.48 13.56 11.69
C THR A 267 -8.19 14.57 10.56
N ALA A 268 -7.03 14.48 9.91
CA ALA A 268 -6.69 15.39 8.82
C ALA A 268 -7.70 15.30 7.65
N LEU A 269 -8.13 14.10 7.26
CA LEU A 269 -9.15 13.91 6.21
C LEU A 269 -10.52 14.47 6.60
N SER A 270 -10.91 14.32 7.86
CA SER A 270 -12.15 14.93 8.37
C SER A 270 -12.10 16.46 8.31
N LEU A 271 -10.96 17.06 8.66
CA LEU A 271 -10.76 18.51 8.57
C LEU A 271 -10.72 19.00 7.11
N VAL A 272 -10.14 18.23 6.18
CA VAL A 272 -10.19 18.50 4.74
C VAL A 272 -11.64 18.50 4.23
N ALA A 273 -12.45 17.53 4.67
CA ALA A 273 -13.88 17.48 4.30
C ALA A 273 -14.67 18.68 4.82
N GLN A 274 -14.21 19.30 5.93
CA GLN A 274 -14.75 20.55 6.48
C GLN A 274 -14.16 21.81 5.81
N ASN A 275 -13.37 21.67 4.75
CA ASN A 275 -12.68 22.76 4.05
C ASN A 275 -11.71 23.57 4.91
N LYS A 276 -11.12 22.96 5.92
CA LYS A 276 -10.10 23.61 6.75
C LYS A 276 -8.81 23.86 5.95
N SER A 277 -8.20 25.00 6.20
CA SER A 277 -6.90 25.33 5.62
C SER A 277 -5.79 24.46 6.23
N ILE A 278 -4.67 24.31 5.52
CA ILE A 278 -3.50 23.56 6.04
C ILE A 278 -3.01 24.11 7.39
N LYS A 279 -3.09 25.44 7.60
CA LYS A 279 -2.71 26.07 8.85
C LYS A 279 -3.63 25.62 10.00
N GLU A 280 -4.95 25.58 9.77
CA GLU A 280 -5.91 25.10 10.76
C GLU A 280 -5.73 23.61 11.02
N ILE A 281 -5.51 22.81 9.98
CA ILE A 281 -5.24 21.37 10.10
C ILE A 281 -4.01 21.14 10.99
N HIS A 282 -2.89 21.82 10.72
CA HIS A 282 -1.68 21.70 11.53
C HIS A 282 -1.90 22.15 12.97
N GLN A 283 -2.69 23.20 13.20
CA GLN A 283 -3.02 23.66 14.55
C GLN A 283 -3.78 22.58 15.33
N ILE A 284 -4.86 22.05 14.75
CA ILE A 284 -5.68 21.02 15.41
C ILE A 284 -4.87 19.74 15.63
N LEU A 285 -4.10 19.31 14.64
CA LEU A 285 -3.22 18.13 14.80
C LEU A 285 -2.18 18.35 15.92
N ASN A 286 -1.72 19.60 16.15
CA ASN A 286 -0.80 19.91 17.22
C ASN A 286 -1.47 19.95 18.61
N GLU A 287 -2.76 20.22 18.66
CA GLU A 287 -3.56 20.19 19.88
C GLU A 287 -3.94 18.75 20.29
N GLU A 288 -4.19 17.87 19.32
CA GLU A 288 -4.66 16.50 19.53
C GLU A 288 -3.54 15.46 19.60
N PHE A 289 -2.41 15.72 18.95
CA PHE A 289 -1.28 14.79 18.82
C PHE A 289 0.05 15.48 19.10
N ASP A 290 1.11 14.71 19.35
CA ASP A 290 2.50 15.24 19.38
C ASP A 290 2.96 15.58 17.94
N PHE A 291 2.39 16.65 17.39
CA PHE A 291 2.68 17.08 16.02
C PHE A 291 4.02 17.79 15.89
N GLU A 292 4.63 18.24 16.98
CA GLU A 292 6.02 18.74 16.98
C GLU A 292 7.00 17.60 16.67
N TRP A 293 6.80 16.43 17.30
CA TRP A 293 7.55 15.23 16.93
C TRP A 293 7.36 14.89 15.44
N TRP A 294 6.13 15.00 14.92
CA TRP A 294 5.82 14.76 13.51
C TRP A 294 6.57 15.71 12.58
N LYS A 295 6.57 17.01 12.90
CA LYS A 295 7.30 18.02 12.12
C LYS A 295 8.81 17.74 12.10
N ASN A 296 9.38 17.41 13.26
CA ASN A 296 10.79 17.08 13.39
C ASN A 296 11.14 15.78 12.62
N SER A 297 10.23 14.82 12.61
CA SER A 297 10.45 13.52 11.96
C SER A 297 10.33 13.58 10.44
N TYR A 298 9.45 14.41 9.90
CA TYR A 298 9.13 14.43 8.47
C TYR A 298 9.33 15.80 7.82
N CYS A 299 8.77 16.87 8.37
CA CYS A 299 8.75 18.18 7.70
C CYS A 299 10.15 18.79 7.65
N GLN A 300 10.90 18.77 8.75
CA GLN A 300 12.26 19.31 8.81
C GLN A 300 13.27 18.49 7.98
N LYS A 301 12.95 17.22 7.73
CA LYS A 301 13.76 16.35 6.87
C LYS A 301 13.38 16.41 5.40
N ASN A 302 12.43 17.27 5.03
CA ASN A 302 11.92 17.37 3.68
C ASN A 302 11.28 16.08 3.13
N GLU A 303 10.72 15.22 3.99
CA GLU A 303 10.08 13.97 3.61
C GLU A 303 8.59 14.13 3.24
N CYS A 304 8.26 15.20 2.51
CA CYS A 304 6.88 15.46 2.07
C CYS A 304 6.62 14.91 0.67
N LYS A 305 5.53 14.10 0.54
CA LYS A 305 5.05 13.58 -0.73
C LYS A 305 4.35 14.65 -1.56
N TYR A 306 4.34 14.43 -2.88
CA TYR A 306 3.55 15.19 -3.85
C TYR A 306 3.87 16.69 -3.87
N ARG A 307 5.12 17.04 -3.60
CA ARG A 307 5.60 18.40 -3.84
C ARG A 307 5.62 18.69 -5.33
N TYR A 308 5.43 19.97 -5.69
CA TYR A 308 5.78 20.39 -7.02
C TYR A 308 7.25 20.10 -7.28
N PRO A 309 7.60 19.53 -8.44
CA PRO A 309 8.99 19.25 -8.74
C PRO A 309 9.77 20.57 -8.64
N GLN A 310 10.56 20.70 -7.60
CA GLN A 310 11.66 21.63 -7.66
C GLN A 310 12.67 20.93 -8.57
N PHE A 311 12.75 21.39 -9.81
CA PHE A 311 13.80 20.95 -10.70
C PHE A 311 15.13 21.30 -10.02
N TYR A 312 15.75 20.34 -9.41
CA TYR A 312 17.17 20.43 -9.11
C TYR A 312 17.89 20.29 -10.46
N ILE A 313 18.19 21.41 -11.08
CA ILE A 313 19.13 21.52 -12.20
C ILE A 313 20.53 21.55 -11.59
#